data_3f253d23815ef4778df7bedaa6d202a5
#
_entry.id   3f253d23815ef4778df7bedaa6d202a5
#
_cell.length_a   1.000
_cell.length_b   1.000
_cell.length_c   1.000
_cell.angle_alpha   90.00
_cell.angle_beta   90.00
_cell.angle_gamma   90.00
#
_symmetry.space_group_name_H-M   'P 1'
#
loop_
_entity.id
_entity.type
_entity.pdbx_description
1 polymer ?
#
loop_
_entity_poly.entity_id
_entity_poly.type
_entity_poly.pdbx_seq_one_letter_code
_entity_poly.pdbx_strand_id
1 'polypeptide(L)' 'MKASLDTGPTRHLTAADLCDRCSARAMVETVMLHGGSLLWCAHHFAFFEDALDAFGATILVDERLR' A
#
# COMPACT_ATOMS: atom_id res chain seq x y z
N MET A 1 12.89 15.25 15.60
CA MET A 1 12.73 15.04 15.24
C MET A 1 12.60 14.87 14.43
N LYS A 2 12.45 14.81 14.38
CA LYS A 2 12.29 14.61 13.75
C LYS A 2 11.68 14.37 12.98
N ALA A 3 11.35 14.38 13.14
CA ALA A 3 10.84 14.08 12.64
C ALA A 3 10.19 14.13 11.92
N SER A 4 10.00 14.26 11.88
CA SER A 4 9.44 14.26 11.42
C SER A 4 9.02 14.15 10.63
N LEU A 5 9.11 14.09 10.61
CA LEU A 5 8.83 13.94 10.03
C LEU A 5 8.29 13.53 9.23
N ASP A 6 8.21 13.19 9.32
CA ASP A 6 7.78 12.64 8.80
C ASP A 6 6.89 12.44 8.35
N THR A 7 7.08 12.48 8.28
CA THR A 7 5.77 12.38 8.25
C THR A 7 5.16 11.67 7.13
N GLY A 8 4.22 11.14 7.26
CA GLY A 8 3.41 10.70 6.24
C GLY A 8 3.88 9.50 5.47
N PRO A 9 3.50 9.35 4.25
CA PRO A 9 3.53 8.09 3.53
C PRO A 9 4.84 7.82 2.84
N THR A 10 5.91 7.97 3.51
CA THR A 10 7.20 7.88 2.83
C THR A 10 8.00 6.64 3.15
N ARG A 11 7.43 5.69 3.84
CA ARG A 11 8.18 4.49 4.14
C ARG A 11 8.37 3.65 2.89
N HIS A 12 9.42 2.87 2.87
CA HIS A 12 9.67 1.94 1.79
C HIS A 12 9.20 0.55 2.21
N LEU A 13 8.64 -0.17 1.27
CA LEU A 13 8.26 -1.55 1.52
C LEU A 13 9.50 -2.43 1.47
N THR A 14 9.53 -3.43 2.33
CA THR A 14 10.67 -4.33 2.43
C THR A 14 10.27 -5.74 2.06
N ALA A 15 11.24 -6.64 2.02
CA ALA A 15 10.96 -8.04 1.72
C ALA A 15 10.06 -8.68 2.78
N ALA A 16 9.97 -8.07 3.97
CA ALA A 16 9.10 -8.58 5.02
C ALA A 16 7.65 -8.14 4.84
N ASP A 17 7.39 -7.16 3.98
CA ASP A 17 6.03 -6.70 3.73
C ASP A 17 5.40 -7.57 2.65
N LEU A 18 4.36 -8.29 3.03
CA LEU A 18 3.74 -9.27 2.15
C LEU A 18 2.31 -8.87 1.82
N CYS A 19 1.89 -9.24 0.63
CA CYS A 19 0.52 -9.01 0.19
C CYS A 19 -0.47 -9.68 1.14
N ASP A 20 -1.50 -8.93 1.53
CA ASP A 20 -2.50 -9.46 2.45
C ASP A 20 -3.38 -10.53 1.81
N ARG A 21 -3.28 -10.72 0.51
CA ARG A 21 -4.09 -11.70 -0.20
C ARG A 21 -3.36 -12.99 -0.51
N CYS A 22 -2.05 -12.93 -0.71
CA CYS A 22 -1.36 -14.10 -1.22
C CYS A 22 0.05 -14.31 -0.67
N SER A 23 0.51 -13.45 0.19
CA SER A 23 1.84 -13.55 0.79
C SER A 23 3.00 -13.34 -0.17
N ALA A 24 2.73 -12.90 -1.40
CA ALA A 24 3.80 -12.46 -2.27
C ALA A 24 4.32 -11.11 -1.77
N ARG A 25 5.50 -10.72 -2.21
CA ARG A 25 6.08 -9.46 -1.77
C ARG A 25 5.15 -8.30 -2.12
N ALA A 26 4.87 -7.44 -1.14
CA ALA A 26 4.01 -6.28 -1.35
C ALA A 26 4.74 -5.21 -2.14
N MET A 27 4.03 -4.59 -3.05
CA MET A 27 4.54 -3.47 -3.85
C MET A 27 3.73 -2.21 -3.64
N VAL A 28 2.55 -2.31 -3.05
CA VAL A 28 1.65 -1.17 -2.86
C VAL A 28 1.06 -1.25 -1.46
N GLU A 29 0.96 -0.09 -0.81
CA GLU A 29 0.23 0.01 0.45
C GLU A 29 -0.90 1.01 0.28
N THR A 30 -2.11 0.64 0.70
CA THR A 30 -3.26 1.52 0.66
C THR A 30 -3.81 1.74 2.05
N VAL A 31 -4.43 2.91 2.26
CA VAL A 31 -5.17 3.21 3.47
C VAL A 31 -6.64 3.29 3.11
N MET A 32 -7.45 2.58 3.87
CA MET A 32 -8.88 2.54 3.61
C MET A 32 -9.57 3.74 4.23
N LEU A 33 -10.75 4.07 3.71
CA LEU A 33 -11.49 5.25 4.13
C LEU A 33 -11.75 5.30 5.63
N HIS A 34 -11.99 4.15 6.24
CA HIS A 34 -12.29 4.08 7.67
C HIS A 34 -11.06 3.78 8.51
N GLY A 35 -9.89 3.97 7.96
CA GLY A 35 -8.65 3.68 8.66
C GLY A 35 -8.16 2.28 8.36
N GLY A 36 -6.97 1.97 8.84
CA GLY A 36 -6.36 0.69 8.53
C GLY A 36 -5.72 0.68 7.16
N SER A 37 -4.69 -0.12 7.01
CA SER A 37 -3.97 -0.20 5.75
C SER A 37 -3.91 -1.65 5.29
N LEU A 38 -3.74 -1.81 3.98
CA LEU A 38 -3.58 -3.12 3.36
C LEU A 38 -2.37 -3.10 2.46
N LEU A 39 -1.71 -4.24 2.37
CA LEU A 39 -0.56 -4.42 1.51
C LEU A 39 -0.96 -5.29 0.32
N TRP A 40 -0.46 -4.94 -0.85
CA TRP A 40 -0.82 -5.60 -2.10
C TRP A 40 0.41 -5.91 -2.91
N CYS A 41 0.46 -7.09 -3.51
CA CYS A 41 1.44 -7.32 -4.56
C CYS A 41 0.94 -6.64 -5.84
N ALA A 42 1.83 -6.51 -6.83
CA ALA A 42 1.47 -5.82 -8.06
C ALA A 42 0.27 -6.47 -8.74
N HIS A 43 0.21 -7.81 -8.74
CA HIS A 43 -0.86 -8.54 -9.38
C HIS A 43 -2.22 -8.26 -8.71
N HIS A 44 -2.27 -8.38 -7.38
CA HIS A 44 -3.53 -8.20 -6.69
C HIS A 44 -3.95 -6.73 -6.65
N PHE A 45 -2.99 -5.82 -6.56
CA PHE A 45 -3.37 -4.41 -6.62
C PHE A 45 -4.02 -4.10 -7.97
N ALA A 46 -3.44 -4.56 -9.07
CA ALA A 46 -4.01 -4.31 -10.39
C ALA A 46 -5.40 -4.92 -10.50
N PHE A 47 -5.59 -6.11 -9.93
CA PHE A 47 -6.87 -6.79 -9.99
C PHE A 47 -7.96 -6.02 -9.22
N PHE A 48 -7.60 -5.43 -8.07
CA PHE A 48 -8.57 -4.77 -7.22
C PHE A 48 -8.58 -3.25 -7.35
N GLU A 49 -7.80 -2.69 -8.25
CA GLU A 49 -7.58 -1.25 -8.29
C GLU A 49 -8.87 -0.45 -8.41
N ASP A 50 -9.75 -0.87 -9.31
CA ASP A 50 -11.00 -0.15 -9.50
C ASP A 50 -11.89 -0.23 -8.28
N ALA A 51 -11.94 -1.38 -7.63
CA ALA A 51 -12.74 -1.53 -6.42
C ALA A 51 -12.17 -0.69 -5.28
N LEU A 52 -10.84 -0.64 -5.16
CA LEU A 52 -10.21 0.16 -4.12
C LEU A 52 -10.51 1.65 -4.31
N ASP A 53 -10.46 2.10 -5.55
CA ASP A 53 -10.79 3.49 -5.86
C ASP A 53 -12.24 3.78 -5.50
N ALA A 54 -13.13 2.87 -5.84
CA ALA A 54 -14.56 3.05 -5.54
C ALA A 54 -14.83 3.10 -4.04
N PHE A 55 -14.03 2.41 -3.23
CA PHE A 55 -14.20 2.41 -1.79
C PHE A 55 -13.43 3.53 -1.10
N GLY A 56 -12.79 4.41 -1.85
CA GLY A 56 -12.12 5.56 -1.27
C GLY A 56 -10.76 5.25 -0.68
N ALA A 57 -10.11 4.19 -1.11
CA ALA A 57 -8.78 3.88 -0.64
C ALA A 57 -7.77 4.90 -1.17
N THR A 58 -6.78 5.22 -0.36
CA THR A 58 -5.70 6.12 -0.76
C THR A 58 -4.41 5.32 -0.88
N ILE A 59 -3.68 5.53 -1.95
CA ILE A 59 -2.39 4.87 -2.15
C ILE A 59 -1.34 5.63 -1.35
N LEU A 60 -0.74 4.96 -0.38
CA LEU A 60 0.35 5.55 0.39
C LEU A 60 1.70 5.29 -0.24
N VAL A 61 1.92 4.08 -0.72
CA VAL A 61 3.18 3.66 -1.30
C VAL A 61 2.87 2.86 -2.54
N ASP A 62 3.55 3.17 -3.64
CA ASP A 62 3.41 2.39 -4.86
C ASP A 62 4.79 2.24 -5.47
N GLU A 63 5.35 1.05 -5.33
CA GLU A 63 6.68 0.77 -5.82
C GLU A 63 6.68 -0.01 -7.11
N ARG A 64 5.52 -0.17 -7.74
CA ARG A 64 5.43 -0.93 -8.99
C ARG A 64 6.16 -0.25 -10.14
N LEU A 65 6.26 1.06 -10.07
CA LEU A 65 6.83 1.84 -11.17
C LEU A 65 8.31 2.10 -11.05
N ARG A 66 8.95 1.50 -10.08
CA ARG A 66 10.38 1.71 -9.83
C ARG A 66 11.24 0.91 -10.76
#